data_8bcc8e2853384a52abeba36e95f116be
#
_entry.id   8bcc8e2853384a52abeba36e95f116be
#
_cell.length_a   1.000
_cell.length_b   1.000
_cell.length_c   1.000
_cell.angle_alpha   90.00
_cell.angle_beta   90.00
_cell.angle_gamma   90.00
#
_symmetry.space_group_name_H-M   'P 1'
#
loop_
_entity.id
_entity.type
_entity.pdbx_description
1 polymer ?
#
loop_
_entity_poly.entity_id
_entity_poly.type
_entity_poly.pdbx_seq_one_letter_code
_entity_poly.pdbx_strand_id
1 'polypeptide(L)'
;MELDDLRHPDAERLAEYADGVLTAEARTDVEHHLSRCAECRAVVMETTAFLETMAPGRDDVRQFTKVPAPQRRRWIGVAAGLAAAAALVLAVQVARPGWPFGATGDRPELQDLIAAVASQPTRPVEGRLTGGFKYAPPPSPTRGPGDRDLPPDVRIAAARLEQAAAAEPASTSAQAAQAVAFLVLGDVDKAIDGLEKVVVQQPSNARYQSDLAAAYLARAKRQGNTADWQKAVEASGRATELDPGLIEAWFNRALAIEGHASSAADASQAWRDYLSRDNSSPWAREHQQP
;
A
#
# COMPACT_ATOMS: atom_id res chain seq x y z
N MET A 1 14.75 -40.11 -1.27
CA MET A 1 13.54 -39.25 -1.17
C MET A 1 14.05 -37.84 -1.47
N GLU A 2 13.95 -37.50 -2.74
CA GLU A 2 14.69 -36.40 -3.36
C GLU A 2 14.11 -35.03 -2.98
N LEU A 3 15.04 -34.09 -2.73
CA LEU A 3 14.74 -32.69 -2.34
C LEU A 3 14.21 -31.82 -3.51
N ASP A 4 13.93 -32.44 -4.66
CA ASP A 4 13.44 -31.75 -5.87
C ASP A 4 11.91 -31.61 -5.92
N ASP A 5 11.17 -32.25 -5.00
CA ASP A 5 9.70 -32.30 -4.94
C ASP A 5 9.08 -31.07 -4.26
N LEU A 6 9.89 -30.07 -3.85
CA LEU A 6 9.44 -28.85 -3.14
C LEU A 6 9.52 -27.57 -3.99
N ARG A 7 9.97 -27.65 -5.26
CA ARG A 7 9.95 -26.48 -6.14
C ARG A 7 8.58 -26.31 -6.76
N HIS A 8 7.92 -25.22 -6.39
CA HIS A 8 6.70 -24.81 -7.09
C HIS A 8 7.04 -24.46 -8.54
N PRO A 9 6.18 -24.82 -9.51
CA PRO A 9 6.26 -24.28 -10.86
C PRO A 9 6.25 -22.74 -10.80
N ASP A 10 7.03 -22.10 -11.66
CA ASP A 10 7.01 -20.64 -11.75
C ASP A 10 5.65 -20.13 -12.25
N ALA A 11 5.40 -18.84 -12.02
CA ALA A 11 4.12 -18.20 -12.37
C ALA A 11 3.83 -18.24 -13.87
N GLU A 12 4.87 -18.21 -14.72
CA GLU A 12 4.77 -18.28 -16.17
C GLU A 12 4.27 -19.67 -16.60
N ARG A 13 4.79 -20.73 -16.00
CA ARG A 13 4.41 -22.10 -16.28
C ARG A 13 2.99 -22.44 -15.80
N LEU A 14 2.53 -21.84 -14.69
CA LEU A 14 1.15 -21.95 -14.23
C LEU A 14 0.18 -21.19 -15.13
N ALA A 15 0.59 -20.03 -15.67
CA ALA A 15 -0.19 -19.27 -16.63
C ALA A 15 -0.30 -20.03 -17.98
N GLU A 16 0.79 -20.59 -18.50
CA GLU A 16 0.80 -21.44 -19.71
C GLU A 16 -0.09 -22.68 -19.56
N TYR A 17 -0.14 -23.24 -18.33
CA TYR A 17 -1.05 -24.33 -18.02
C TYR A 17 -2.53 -23.88 -18.08
N ALA A 18 -2.86 -22.74 -17.52
CA ALA A 18 -4.21 -22.17 -17.54
C ALA A 18 -4.66 -21.81 -18.97
N ASP A 19 -3.73 -21.33 -19.81
CA ASP A 19 -3.97 -21.00 -21.22
C ASP A 19 -3.98 -22.24 -22.13
N GLY A 20 -3.59 -23.41 -21.62
CA GLY A 20 -3.59 -24.66 -22.37
C GLY A 20 -2.48 -24.76 -23.44
N VAL A 21 -1.42 -23.96 -23.34
CA VAL A 21 -0.34 -23.86 -24.35
C VAL A 21 0.88 -24.74 -24.03
N LEU A 22 0.90 -25.42 -22.87
CA LEU A 22 1.98 -26.32 -22.48
C LEU A 22 2.06 -27.57 -23.38
N THR A 23 3.29 -28.07 -23.56
CA THR A 23 3.51 -29.39 -24.16
C THR A 23 2.91 -30.50 -23.30
N ALA A 24 2.62 -31.67 -23.86
CA ALA A 24 2.01 -32.80 -23.13
C ALA A 24 2.85 -33.23 -21.91
N GLU A 25 4.19 -33.24 -22.05
CA GLU A 25 5.11 -33.60 -20.96
C GLU A 25 5.07 -32.54 -19.85
N ALA A 26 5.25 -31.25 -20.18
CA ALA A 26 5.24 -30.16 -19.22
C ALA A 26 3.88 -30.04 -18.49
N ARG A 27 2.79 -30.34 -19.17
CA ARG A 27 1.45 -30.39 -18.60
C ARG A 27 1.31 -31.49 -17.56
N THR A 28 1.82 -32.68 -17.85
CA THR A 28 1.78 -33.81 -16.90
C THR A 28 2.57 -33.48 -15.61
N ASP A 29 3.71 -32.80 -15.72
CA ASP A 29 4.51 -32.37 -14.56
C ASP A 29 3.74 -31.38 -13.69
N VAL A 30 3.10 -30.37 -14.31
CA VAL A 30 2.27 -29.40 -13.60
C VAL A 30 1.06 -30.08 -12.96
N GLU A 31 0.33 -30.94 -13.64
CA GLU A 31 -0.82 -31.70 -13.10
C GLU A 31 -0.40 -32.56 -11.90
N HIS A 32 0.76 -33.22 -11.98
CA HIS A 32 1.31 -33.98 -10.86
C HIS A 32 1.61 -33.10 -9.64
N HIS A 33 2.20 -31.92 -9.86
CA HIS A 33 2.43 -30.96 -8.78
C HIS A 33 1.10 -30.44 -8.21
N LEU A 34 0.14 -30.03 -9.06
CA LEU A 34 -1.18 -29.53 -8.64
C LEU A 34 -1.96 -30.56 -7.83
N SER A 35 -1.75 -31.87 -8.05
CA SER A 35 -2.40 -32.92 -7.26
C SER A 35 -1.97 -32.91 -5.78
N ARG A 36 -0.77 -32.36 -5.47
CA ARG A 36 -0.15 -32.38 -4.13
C ARG A 36 -0.04 -31.00 -3.49
N CYS A 37 -0.09 -29.91 -4.26
CA CYS A 37 0.04 -28.53 -3.76
C CYS A 37 -1.28 -27.79 -3.82
N ALA A 38 -1.84 -27.47 -2.64
CA ALA A 38 -3.09 -26.71 -2.54
C ALA A 38 -2.94 -25.24 -2.97
N GLU A 39 -1.78 -24.63 -2.75
CA GLU A 39 -1.48 -23.23 -3.10
C GLU A 39 -1.43 -23.04 -4.61
N CYS A 40 -0.67 -23.86 -5.33
CA CYS A 40 -0.62 -23.78 -6.80
C CYS A 40 -1.98 -24.10 -7.44
N ARG A 41 -2.76 -25.00 -6.83
CA ARG A 41 -4.15 -25.30 -7.24
C ARG A 41 -5.05 -24.08 -7.11
N ALA A 42 -4.95 -23.34 -6.00
CA ALA A 42 -5.72 -22.12 -5.78
C ALA A 42 -5.39 -21.06 -6.82
N VAL A 43 -4.11 -20.83 -7.12
CA VAL A 43 -3.66 -19.88 -8.16
C VAL A 43 -4.23 -20.23 -9.52
N VAL A 44 -4.17 -21.49 -9.94
CA VAL A 44 -4.72 -21.91 -11.25
C VAL A 44 -6.24 -21.76 -11.30
N MET A 45 -6.96 -22.10 -10.20
CA MET A 45 -8.41 -21.95 -10.15
C MET A 45 -8.84 -20.48 -10.19
N GLU A 46 -8.13 -19.59 -9.53
CA GLU A 46 -8.41 -18.15 -9.53
C GLU A 46 -8.13 -17.55 -10.92
N THR A 47 -7.04 -17.95 -11.55
CA THR A 47 -6.69 -17.51 -12.91
C THR A 47 -7.72 -17.96 -13.95
N THR A 48 -8.18 -19.21 -13.88
CA THR A 48 -9.20 -19.73 -14.81
C THR A 48 -10.56 -19.08 -14.59
N ALA A 49 -10.98 -18.84 -13.33
CA ALA A 49 -12.23 -18.14 -13.02
C ALA A 49 -12.20 -16.68 -13.51
N PHE A 50 -11.04 -16.03 -13.43
CA PHE A 50 -10.85 -14.68 -13.98
C PHE A 50 -10.95 -14.66 -15.51
N LEU A 51 -10.34 -15.62 -16.20
CA LEU A 51 -10.40 -15.74 -17.66
C LEU A 51 -11.84 -16.03 -18.15
N GLU A 52 -12.61 -16.82 -17.42
CA GLU A 52 -14.04 -17.08 -17.71
C GLU A 52 -14.91 -15.82 -17.54
N THR A 53 -14.62 -14.97 -16.56
CA THR A 53 -15.36 -13.71 -16.35
C THR A 53 -15.03 -12.64 -17.37
N MET A 54 -13.85 -12.70 -17.99
CA MET A 54 -13.40 -11.77 -19.02
C MET A 54 -13.76 -12.18 -20.46
N ALA A 55 -14.30 -13.38 -20.67
CA ALA A 55 -14.75 -13.88 -21.98
C ALA A 55 -16.25 -13.58 -22.19
N PRO A 56 -16.64 -12.53 -22.94
CA PRO A 56 -18.05 -12.30 -23.24
C PRO A 56 -18.52 -13.32 -24.28
N GLY A 57 -19.39 -14.23 -23.85
CA GLY A 57 -20.29 -14.98 -24.72
C GLY A 57 -19.62 -16.01 -25.64
N ARG A 58 -19.49 -17.24 -25.17
CA ARG A 58 -19.33 -18.42 -26.01
C ARG A 58 -20.49 -19.40 -25.78
N ASP A 59 -21.63 -19.01 -26.28
CA ASP A 59 -22.60 -19.99 -26.73
C ASP A 59 -22.19 -20.35 -28.19
N ASP A 60 -22.10 -21.66 -28.44
CA ASP A 60 -21.97 -22.28 -29.75
C ASP A 60 -20.57 -22.54 -30.33
N VAL A 61 -19.94 -23.67 -29.95
CA VAL A 61 -19.05 -24.40 -30.85
C VAL A 61 -19.22 -25.92 -30.69
N ARG A 62 -20.16 -26.47 -31.39
CA ARG A 62 -20.05 -27.85 -31.88
C ARG A 62 -20.16 -27.81 -33.42
N GLN A 63 -19.04 -27.72 -34.08
CA GLN A 63 -18.89 -28.27 -35.43
C GLN A 63 -17.39 -28.49 -35.75
N PHE A 64 -17.02 -29.74 -35.70
CA PHE A 64 -15.76 -30.24 -36.25
C PHE A 64 -15.82 -30.16 -37.79
N THR A 65 -14.91 -29.42 -38.43
CA THR A 65 -14.50 -29.70 -39.82
C THR A 65 -13.08 -29.21 -40.10
N LYS A 66 -12.23 -30.18 -40.42
CA LYS A 66 -11.05 -30.18 -41.32
C LYS A 66 -10.10 -28.95 -41.33
N VAL A 67 -8.90 -29.21 -40.88
CA VAL A 67 -7.70 -28.39 -41.00
C VAL A 67 -7.19 -28.37 -42.44
N PRO A 68 -6.88 -27.20 -43.02
CA PRO A 68 -5.90 -27.05 -44.11
C PRO A 68 -4.62 -26.39 -43.60
N ALA A 69 -3.49 -26.77 -44.20
CA ALA A 69 -2.11 -26.46 -43.83
C ALA A 69 -1.74 -24.98 -43.77
N PRO A 70 -0.62 -24.63 -43.10
CA PRO A 70 -0.37 -23.29 -42.55
C PRO A 70 0.14 -22.31 -43.57
N GLN A 71 -0.52 -21.17 -43.72
CA GLN A 71 0.03 -19.99 -44.41
C GLN A 71 0.79 -19.11 -43.40
N ARG A 72 2.11 -19.12 -43.53
CA ARG A 72 3.14 -18.50 -42.70
C ARG A 72 3.08 -16.96 -42.57
N ARG A 73 2.06 -16.26 -43.03
CA ARG A 73 2.08 -14.80 -43.22
C ARG A 73 1.15 -13.97 -42.32
N ARG A 74 0.42 -14.59 -41.37
CA ARG A 74 -0.57 -13.88 -40.52
C ARG A 74 -0.18 -13.70 -39.04
N TRP A 75 0.96 -14.23 -38.63
CA TRP A 75 1.36 -14.20 -37.21
C TRP A 75 2.01 -12.90 -36.75
N ILE A 76 2.47 -12.04 -37.66
CA ILE A 76 3.12 -10.76 -37.28
C ILE A 76 2.10 -9.76 -36.71
N GLY A 77 0.82 -9.84 -37.08
CA GLY A 77 -0.22 -8.92 -36.61
C GLY A 77 -0.72 -9.25 -35.19
N VAL A 78 -0.72 -10.54 -34.82
CA VAL A 78 -1.23 -10.98 -33.49
C VAL A 78 -0.21 -10.72 -32.40
N ALA A 79 1.08 -10.92 -32.69
CA ALA A 79 2.15 -10.61 -31.73
C ALA A 79 2.26 -9.11 -31.42
N ALA A 80 2.02 -8.24 -32.43
CA ALA A 80 1.98 -6.79 -32.21
C ALA A 80 0.75 -6.33 -31.40
N GLY A 81 -0.39 -7.02 -31.54
CA GLY A 81 -1.61 -6.74 -30.79
C GLY A 81 -1.49 -7.12 -29.30
N LEU A 82 -0.85 -8.25 -29.01
CA LEU A 82 -0.63 -8.72 -27.63
C LEU A 82 0.41 -7.87 -26.89
N ALA A 83 1.48 -7.43 -27.59
CA ALA A 83 2.47 -6.51 -27.01
C ALA A 83 1.86 -5.13 -26.72
N ALA A 84 0.96 -4.64 -27.59
CA ALA A 84 0.24 -3.38 -27.35
C ALA A 84 -0.77 -3.51 -26.21
N ALA A 85 -1.46 -4.64 -26.07
CA ALA A 85 -2.37 -4.89 -24.95
C ALA A 85 -1.61 -5.03 -23.63
N ALA A 86 -0.48 -5.73 -23.61
CA ALA A 86 0.37 -5.83 -22.41
C ALA A 86 0.97 -4.47 -22.02
N ALA A 87 1.41 -3.65 -23.01
CA ALA A 87 1.89 -2.29 -22.75
C ALA A 87 0.77 -1.36 -22.27
N LEU A 88 -0.46 -1.53 -22.76
CA LEU A 88 -1.63 -0.75 -22.31
C LEU A 88 -2.07 -1.17 -20.92
N VAL A 89 -2.04 -2.47 -20.59
CA VAL A 89 -2.29 -2.98 -19.23
C VAL A 89 -1.21 -2.49 -18.27
N LEU A 90 0.06 -2.51 -18.66
CA LEU A 90 1.15 -1.96 -17.85
C LEU A 90 1.02 -0.44 -17.66
N ALA A 91 0.65 0.29 -18.71
CA ALA A 91 0.42 1.74 -18.66
C ALA A 91 -0.81 2.10 -17.81
N VAL A 92 -1.87 1.29 -17.85
CA VAL A 92 -3.07 1.45 -16.99
C VAL A 92 -2.74 1.08 -15.55
N GLN A 93 -1.87 0.10 -15.30
CA GLN A 93 -1.37 -0.26 -13.98
C GLN A 93 -0.49 0.86 -13.38
N VAL A 94 0.35 1.49 -14.20
CA VAL A 94 1.18 2.65 -13.79
C VAL A 94 0.36 3.93 -13.64
N ALA A 95 -0.75 4.06 -14.37
CA ALA A 95 -1.61 5.26 -14.37
C ALA A 95 -2.80 5.21 -13.40
N ARG A 96 -3.01 4.09 -12.68
CA ARG A 96 -4.03 4.03 -11.61
C ARG A 96 -3.39 4.36 -10.27
N PRO A 97 -3.61 5.56 -9.72
CA PRO A 97 -3.28 5.83 -8.32
C PRO A 97 -4.19 4.96 -7.46
N GLY A 98 -3.62 3.96 -6.77
CA GLY A 98 -4.36 3.12 -5.84
C GLY A 98 -4.34 1.60 -6.09
N TRP A 99 -3.57 1.07 -7.07
CA TRP A 99 -3.42 -0.38 -7.21
C TRP A 99 -2.41 -0.95 -6.18
N PRO A 100 -2.71 -2.10 -5.54
CA PRO A 100 -2.13 -2.52 -4.26
C PRO A 100 -0.75 -3.19 -4.31
N PHE A 101 0.08 -2.94 -5.31
CA PHE A 101 1.45 -3.46 -5.27
C PHE A 101 2.36 -2.51 -4.50
N GLY A 102 2.58 -2.82 -3.21
CA GLY A 102 3.53 -2.13 -2.33
C GLY A 102 2.92 -1.07 -1.41
N ALA A 103 1.63 -1.13 -1.11
CA ALA A 103 1.07 -0.30 -0.05
C ALA A 103 1.62 -0.75 1.31
N THR A 104 2.13 0.19 2.11
CA THR A 104 2.64 -0.05 3.46
C THR A 104 1.64 -0.87 4.31
N GLY A 105 0.33 -0.76 4.04
CA GLY A 105 -0.73 -1.46 4.75
C GLY A 105 -0.86 -2.96 4.52
N ASP A 106 -0.21 -3.51 3.50
CA ASP A 106 -0.36 -4.93 3.15
C ASP A 106 0.68 -5.84 3.85
N ARG A 107 1.62 -5.27 4.61
CA ARG A 107 2.62 -6.04 5.35
C ARG A 107 2.04 -6.57 6.65
N PRO A 108 2.13 -7.89 6.92
CA PRO A 108 1.60 -8.49 8.14
C PRO A 108 2.23 -7.91 9.40
N GLU A 109 3.52 -7.59 9.37
CA GLU A 109 4.23 -6.99 10.51
C GLU A 109 3.70 -5.58 10.84
N LEU A 110 3.27 -4.82 9.83
CA LEU A 110 2.63 -3.51 10.05
C LEU A 110 1.22 -3.69 10.61
N GLN A 111 0.47 -4.71 10.18
CA GLN A 111 -0.83 -5.02 10.77
C GLN A 111 -0.73 -5.41 12.25
N ASP A 112 0.34 -6.13 12.63
CA ASP A 112 0.63 -6.42 14.04
C ASP A 112 0.85 -5.13 14.85
N LEU A 113 1.61 -4.17 14.30
CA LEU A 113 1.82 -2.87 14.92
C LEU A 113 0.51 -2.06 15.04
N ILE A 114 -0.28 -2.02 13.97
CA ILE A 114 -1.58 -1.34 13.97
C ILE A 114 -2.52 -1.94 15.03
N ALA A 115 -2.55 -3.26 15.14
CA ALA A 115 -3.35 -3.97 16.15
C ALA A 115 -2.89 -3.65 17.58
N ALA A 116 -1.58 -3.64 17.82
CA ALA A 116 -1.01 -3.29 19.12
C ALA A 116 -1.30 -1.83 19.49
N VAL A 117 -1.20 -0.90 18.54
CA VAL A 117 -1.53 0.52 18.75
C VAL A 117 -3.03 0.73 18.98
N ALA A 118 -3.89 -0.07 18.33
CA ALA A 118 -5.34 0.07 18.47
C ALA A 118 -5.87 -0.21 19.90
N SER A 119 -5.06 -0.86 20.74
CA SER A 119 -5.37 -1.11 22.15
C SER A 119 -5.03 0.09 23.06
N GLN A 120 -4.33 1.10 22.53
CA GLN A 120 -3.86 2.23 23.33
C GLN A 120 -4.96 3.27 23.57
N PRO A 121 -4.96 3.94 24.76
CA PRO A 121 -5.96 4.96 25.10
C PRO A 121 -5.78 6.25 24.29
N THR A 122 -4.59 6.48 23.72
CA THR A 122 -4.27 7.66 22.92
C THR A 122 -3.48 7.27 21.68
N ARG A 123 -3.67 8.01 20.59
CA ARG A 123 -2.88 7.79 19.37
C ARG A 123 -1.40 8.19 19.56
N PRO A 124 -0.48 7.54 18.83
CA PRO A 124 0.96 7.78 19.01
C PRO A 124 1.42 9.14 18.52
N VAL A 125 0.73 9.70 17.53
CA VAL A 125 1.06 10.99 16.89
C VAL A 125 -0.20 11.81 16.64
N GLU A 126 -0.03 13.12 16.47
CA GLU A 126 -1.14 14.04 16.19
C GLU A 126 -1.77 13.79 14.82
N GLY A 127 -0.92 13.56 13.83
CA GLY A 127 -1.36 13.27 12.46
C GLY A 127 -2.05 11.92 12.33
N ARG A 128 -2.80 11.75 11.23
CA ARG A 128 -3.46 10.51 10.87
C ARG A 128 -2.54 9.67 9.98
N LEU A 129 -2.09 8.52 10.48
CA LEU A 129 -1.24 7.59 9.74
C LEU A 129 -2.07 6.78 8.75
N THR A 130 -1.44 6.45 7.61
CA THR A 130 -2.04 5.57 6.61
C THR A 130 -1.94 4.09 7.03
N GLY A 131 -2.62 3.18 6.31
CA GLY A 131 -2.56 1.74 6.61
C GLY A 131 -3.65 1.23 7.55
N GLY A 132 -4.62 2.09 7.93
CA GLY A 132 -5.78 1.65 8.71
C GLY A 132 -5.63 1.80 10.23
N PHE A 133 -4.75 2.69 10.70
CA PHE A 133 -4.70 3.05 12.13
C PHE A 133 -6.05 3.56 12.61
N LYS A 134 -6.54 2.95 13.70
CA LYS A 134 -7.82 3.32 14.29
C LYS A 134 -7.72 4.66 15.02
N TYR A 135 -8.87 5.33 15.12
CA TYR A 135 -8.96 6.53 15.92
C TYR A 135 -8.69 6.23 17.40
N ALA A 136 -7.86 7.09 18.00
CA ALA A 136 -7.76 7.27 19.43
C ALA A 136 -7.57 8.77 19.70
N PRO A 137 -7.97 9.30 20.87
CA PRO A 137 -7.75 10.70 21.23
C PRO A 137 -6.27 11.12 21.12
N PRO A 138 -5.97 12.39 20.84
CA PRO A 138 -4.60 12.88 20.83
C PRO A 138 -3.93 12.69 22.20
N PRO A 139 -2.60 12.60 22.23
CA PRO A 139 -1.87 12.54 23.49
C PRO A 139 -2.09 13.82 24.29
N SER A 140 -2.27 13.67 25.61
CA SER A 140 -2.42 14.83 26.49
C SER A 140 -1.13 15.68 26.52
N PRO A 141 -1.21 17.02 26.41
CA PRO A 141 -0.03 17.90 26.41
C PRO A 141 0.75 17.89 27.71
N THR A 142 0.24 17.27 28.77
CA THR A 142 0.85 17.23 30.13
C THR A 142 1.96 16.20 30.27
N ARG A 143 2.17 15.30 29.29
CA ARG A 143 3.31 14.37 29.30
C ARG A 143 4.39 14.89 28.37
N GLY A 144 5.59 15.10 28.94
CA GLY A 144 6.75 15.56 28.21
C GLY A 144 7.13 14.63 27.02
N PRO A 145 7.85 15.15 26.02
CA PRO A 145 8.31 14.36 24.91
C PRO A 145 9.30 13.28 25.42
N GLY A 146 9.00 12.02 25.18
CA GLY A 146 9.91 10.90 25.44
C GLY A 146 9.52 9.92 26.55
N ASP A 147 8.56 10.26 27.43
CA ASP A 147 8.21 9.40 28.56
C ASP A 147 6.90 8.61 28.31
N ARG A 148 6.80 8.01 27.14
CA ARG A 148 5.74 7.01 26.88
C ARG A 148 6.29 5.65 27.25
N ASP A 149 5.82 5.11 28.37
CA ASP A 149 5.98 3.69 28.65
C ASP A 149 5.09 2.91 27.66
N LEU A 150 5.62 2.68 26.46
CA LEU A 150 4.92 1.95 25.42
C LEU A 150 4.80 0.49 25.85
N PRO A 151 3.61 -0.11 25.72
CA PRO A 151 3.40 -1.50 26.06
C PRO A 151 4.37 -2.43 25.32
N PRO A 152 4.68 -3.60 25.90
CA PRO A 152 5.62 -4.56 25.30
C PRO A 152 5.20 -5.03 23.91
N ASP A 153 3.90 -5.19 23.66
CA ASP A 153 3.35 -5.60 22.35
C ASP A 153 3.65 -4.59 21.25
N VAL A 154 3.53 -3.29 21.52
CA VAL A 154 3.89 -2.24 20.55
C VAL A 154 5.39 -2.28 20.26
N ARG A 155 6.23 -2.43 21.29
CA ARG A 155 7.69 -2.52 21.11
C ARG A 155 8.11 -3.77 20.34
N ILE A 156 7.47 -4.91 20.61
CA ILE A 156 7.74 -6.17 19.91
C ILE A 156 7.33 -6.04 18.44
N ALA A 157 6.14 -5.50 18.15
CA ALA A 157 5.68 -5.30 16.77
C ALA A 157 6.61 -4.35 15.99
N ALA A 158 7.05 -3.25 16.62
CA ALA A 158 8.02 -2.33 16.02
C ALA A 158 9.38 -3.00 15.73
N ALA A 159 9.89 -3.82 16.66
CA ALA A 159 11.14 -4.57 16.47
C ALA A 159 11.05 -5.58 15.30
N ARG A 160 9.89 -6.21 15.10
CA ARG A 160 9.66 -7.08 13.93
C ARG A 160 9.74 -6.33 12.61
N LEU A 161 9.19 -5.09 12.55
CA LEU A 161 9.31 -4.24 11.37
C LEU A 161 10.77 -3.83 11.10
N GLU A 162 11.53 -3.56 12.15
CA GLU A 162 12.96 -3.27 12.01
C GLU A 162 13.74 -4.48 11.48
N GLN A 163 13.44 -5.69 11.96
CA GLN A 163 14.01 -6.94 11.45
C GLN A 163 13.60 -7.20 9.99
N ALA A 164 12.35 -7.00 9.63
CA ALA A 164 11.86 -7.17 8.26
C ALA A 164 12.55 -6.20 7.29
N ALA A 165 12.72 -4.93 7.68
CA ALA A 165 13.45 -3.95 6.86
C ALA A 165 14.94 -4.29 6.71
N ALA A 166 15.56 -4.86 7.75
CA ALA A 166 16.95 -5.33 7.69
C ALA A 166 17.10 -6.56 6.78
N ALA A 167 16.09 -7.44 6.75
CA ALA A 167 16.07 -8.61 5.87
C ALA A 167 15.79 -8.23 4.39
N GLU A 168 15.07 -7.14 4.16
CA GLU A 168 14.67 -6.66 2.83
C GLU A 168 15.16 -5.22 2.56
N PRO A 169 16.48 -4.95 2.55
CA PRO A 169 17.01 -3.58 2.49
C PRO A 169 16.68 -2.84 1.17
N ALA A 170 16.32 -3.56 0.11
CA ALA A 170 15.88 -2.99 -1.15
C ALA A 170 14.36 -2.73 -1.21
N SER A 171 13.58 -3.19 -0.24
CA SER A 171 12.14 -3.05 -0.21
C SER A 171 11.73 -1.67 0.32
N THR A 172 11.26 -0.79 -0.56
CA THR A 172 10.73 0.53 -0.17
C THR A 172 9.56 0.42 0.81
N SER A 173 8.70 -0.61 0.65
CA SER A 173 7.58 -0.82 1.57
C SER A 173 8.03 -1.27 2.96
N ALA A 174 9.10 -2.06 3.07
CA ALA A 174 9.68 -2.46 4.35
C ALA A 174 10.30 -1.25 5.06
N GLN A 175 11.04 -0.42 4.33
CA GLN A 175 11.63 0.83 4.84
C GLN A 175 10.54 1.82 5.30
N ALA A 176 9.45 1.96 4.54
CA ALA A 176 8.32 2.80 4.92
C ALA A 176 7.64 2.31 6.20
N ALA A 177 7.39 1.02 6.32
CA ALA A 177 6.78 0.42 7.50
C ALA A 177 7.69 0.57 8.75
N GLN A 178 9.01 0.41 8.60
CA GLN A 178 9.98 0.67 9.65
C GLN A 178 9.94 2.15 10.09
N ALA A 179 9.88 3.08 9.15
CA ALA A 179 9.81 4.49 9.47
C ALA A 179 8.52 4.86 10.22
N VAL A 180 7.38 4.25 9.86
CA VAL A 180 6.13 4.36 10.62
C VAL A 180 6.29 3.78 12.03
N ALA A 181 7.01 2.65 12.19
CA ALA A 181 7.30 2.10 13.51
C ALA A 181 8.13 3.06 14.37
N PHE A 182 9.17 3.70 13.82
CA PHE A 182 9.93 4.73 14.53
C PHE A 182 9.03 5.90 14.96
N LEU A 183 8.09 6.30 14.11
CA LEU A 183 7.15 7.37 14.46
C LEU A 183 6.24 6.97 15.63
N VAL A 184 5.75 5.73 15.63
CA VAL A 184 4.95 5.17 16.76
C VAL A 184 5.77 5.10 18.05
N LEU A 185 7.03 4.69 17.96
CA LEU A 185 7.95 4.63 19.10
C LEU A 185 8.35 6.03 19.63
N GLY A 186 8.13 7.08 18.83
CA GLY A 186 8.51 8.43 19.17
C GLY A 186 9.88 8.88 18.68
N ASP A 187 10.58 8.04 17.93
CA ASP A 187 11.85 8.35 17.26
C ASP A 187 11.61 9.17 15.98
N VAL A 188 11.10 10.39 16.16
CA VAL A 188 10.57 11.20 15.05
C VAL A 188 11.64 11.55 14.01
N ASP A 189 12.88 11.77 14.43
CA ASP A 189 13.96 12.09 13.50
C ASP A 189 14.30 10.89 12.60
N LYS A 190 14.39 9.67 13.16
CA LYS A 190 14.58 8.46 12.36
C LYS A 190 13.40 8.18 11.44
N ALA A 191 12.18 8.48 11.89
CA ALA A 191 10.98 8.34 11.06
C ALA A 191 11.04 9.28 9.85
N ILE A 192 11.39 10.54 10.04
CA ILE A 192 11.53 11.53 8.96
C ILE A 192 12.63 11.10 8.00
N ASP A 193 13.83 10.76 8.49
CA ASP A 193 14.95 10.30 7.66
C ASP A 193 14.59 9.09 6.79
N GLY A 194 13.81 8.16 7.36
CA GLY A 194 13.31 6.98 6.65
C GLY A 194 12.28 7.35 5.59
N LEU A 195 11.27 8.16 5.95
CA LEU A 195 10.21 8.56 5.02
C LEU A 195 10.70 9.48 3.90
N GLU A 196 11.64 10.40 4.17
CA GLU A 196 12.26 11.20 3.12
C GLU A 196 12.95 10.32 2.07
N LYS A 197 13.71 9.29 2.47
CA LYS A 197 14.32 8.32 1.55
C LYS A 197 13.29 7.55 0.74
N VAL A 198 12.23 7.11 1.39
CA VAL A 198 11.11 6.38 0.75
C VAL A 198 10.38 7.26 -0.27
N VAL A 199 10.13 8.52 0.06
CA VAL A 199 9.50 9.49 -0.85
C VAL A 199 10.40 9.80 -2.06
N VAL A 200 11.72 9.87 -1.88
CA VAL A 200 12.66 10.04 -3.00
C VAL A 200 12.60 8.82 -3.94
N GLN A 201 12.47 7.61 -3.41
CA GLN A 201 12.37 6.39 -4.23
C GLN A 201 11.01 6.27 -4.93
N GLN A 202 9.92 6.68 -4.27
CA GLN A 202 8.55 6.60 -4.79
C GLN A 202 7.80 7.93 -4.61
N PRO A 203 8.15 8.96 -5.38
CA PRO A 203 7.62 10.32 -5.21
C PRO A 203 6.11 10.44 -5.54
N SER A 204 5.56 9.50 -6.29
CA SER A 204 4.13 9.44 -6.65
C SER A 204 3.28 8.63 -5.67
N ASN A 205 3.83 8.12 -4.57
CA ASN A 205 3.07 7.40 -3.58
C ASN A 205 2.44 8.37 -2.55
N ALA A 206 1.13 8.59 -2.66
CA ALA A 206 0.38 9.51 -1.81
C ALA A 206 0.45 9.13 -0.32
N ARG A 207 0.47 7.83 0.00
CA ARG A 207 0.52 7.35 1.39
C ARG A 207 1.83 7.72 2.05
N TYR A 208 2.97 7.54 1.36
CA TYR A 208 4.28 7.90 1.89
C TYR A 208 4.42 9.41 2.11
N GLN A 209 3.86 10.23 1.22
CA GLN A 209 3.79 11.68 1.39
C GLN A 209 2.93 12.06 2.60
N SER A 210 1.78 11.39 2.81
CA SER A 210 0.90 11.61 3.96
C SER A 210 1.57 11.22 5.28
N ASP A 211 2.26 10.07 5.33
CA ASP A 211 2.97 9.63 6.54
C ASP A 211 4.17 10.52 6.85
N LEU A 212 4.87 11.03 5.82
CA LEU A 212 5.92 12.04 5.99
C LEU A 212 5.36 13.34 6.57
N ALA A 213 4.19 13.78 6.11
CA ALA A 213 3.51 14.93 6.70
C ALA A 213 3.18 14.69 8.18
N ALA A 214 2.69 13.51 8.54
CA ALA A 214 2.42 13.15 9.94
C ALA A 214 3.70 13.15 10.80
N ALA A 215 4.84 12.72 10.23
CA ALA A 215 6.13 12.77 10.93
C ALA A 215 6.61 14.20 11.17
N TYR A 216 6.50 15.10 10.18
CA TYR A 216 6.81 16.51 10.35
C TYR A 216 5.88 17.18 11.38
N LEU A 217 4.57 16.88 11.35
CA LEU A 217 3.62 17.36 12.35
C LEU A 217 4.03 16.96 13.78
N ALA A 218 4.44 15.71 13.95
CA ALA A 218 4.89 15.20 15.24
C ALA A 218 6.16 15.94 15.73
N ARG A 219 7.12 16.24 14.84
CA ARG A 219 8.33 16.98 15.22
C ARG A 219 8.03 18.46 15.48
N ALA A 220 7.23 19.09 14.63
CA ALA A 220 6.81 20.47 14.83
C ALA A 220 6.15 20.69 16.20
N LYS A 221 5.25 19.79 16.57
CA LYS A 221 4.56 19.83 17.89
C LYS A 221 5.50 19.56 19.06
N ARG A 222 6.42 18.59 18.95
CA ARG A 222 7.28 18.18 20.05
C ARG A 222 8.45 19.12 20.29
N GLN A 223 9.05 19.62 19.21
CA GLN A 223 10.29 20.40 19.28
C GLN A 223 10.08 21.89 19.02
N GLY A 224 8.86 22.32 18.68
CA GLY A 224 8.56 23.70 18.32
C GLY A 224 9.21 24.16 17.01
N ASN A 225 9.57 23.22 16.12
CA ASN A 225 10.24 23.52 14.88
C ASN A 225 9.24 24.10 13.85
N THR A 226 9.30 25.42 13.65
CA THR A 226 8.37 26.12 12.75
C THR A 226 8.53 25.73 11.29
N ALA A 227 9.73 25.34 10.84
CA ALA A 227 9.97 24.91 9.47
C ALA A 227 9.26 23.56 9.16
N ASP A 228 9.04 22.71 10.15
CA ASP A 228 8.38 21.43 9.95
C ASP A 228 6.88 21.58 9.68
N TRP A 229 6.24 22.65 10.15
CA TRP A 229 4.86 22.95 9.77
C TRP A 229 4.74 23.18 8.26
N GLN A 230 5.64 23.97 7.70
CA GLN A 230 5.67 24.21 6.25
C GLN A 230 5.93 22.92 5.47
N LYS A 231 6.91 22.11 5.90
CA LYS A 231 7.18 20.81 5.28
C LYS A 231 5.99 19.86 5.35
N ALA A 232 5.23 19.89 6.46
CA ALA A 232 4.01 19.11 6.59
C ALA A 232 2.92 19.60 5.62
N VAL A 233 2.77 20.92 5.41
CA VAL A 233 1.84 21.47 4.39
C VAL A 233 2.23 21.01 2.99
N GLU A 234 3.52 21.07 2.64
CA GLU A 234 4.01 20.65 1.33
C GLU A 234 3.80 19.15 1.09
N ALA A 235 4.18 18.29 2.03
CA ALA A 235 4.03 16.84 1.91
C ALA A 235 2.56 16.42 1.88
N SER A 236 1.71 16.96 2.75
CA SER A 236 0.28 16.66 2.75
C SER A 236 -0.45 17.22 1.52
N GLY A 237 -0.05 18.41 1.05
CA GLY A 237 -0.52 18.98 -0.21
C GLY A 237 -0.21 18.04 -1.39
N ARG A 238 1.04 17.56 -1.47
CA ARG A 238 1.44 16.59 -2.49
C ARG A 238 0.63 15.29 -2.39
N ALA A 239 0.40 14.79 -1.18
CA ALA A 239 -0.43 13.59 -0.97
C ALA A 239 -1.86 13.77 -1.48
N THR A 240 -2.50 14.93 -1.22
CA THR A 240 -3.87 15.22 -1.69
C THR A 240 -3.97 15.44 -3.20
N GLU A 241 -2.89 15.92 -3.85
CA GLU A 241 -2.79 16.02 -5.30
C GLU A 241 -2.67 14.64 -5.96
N LEU A 242 -1.85 13.74 -5.37
CA LEU A 242 -1.61 12.39 -5.89
C LEU A 242 -2.80 11.47 -5.70
N ASP A 243 -3.47 11.55 -4.56
CA ASP A 243 -4.68 10.79 -4.25
C ASP A 243 -5.70 11.67 -3.50
N PRO A 244 -6.63 12.31 -4.22
CA PRO A 244 -7.70 13.09 -3.60
C PRO A 244 -8.67 12.29 -2.71
N GLY A 245 -8.65 10.94 -2.82
CA GLY A 245 -9.44 10.03 -1.99
C GLY A 245 -8.76 9.64 -0.68
N LEU A 246 -7.49 9.96 -0.48
CA LEU A 246 -6.73 9.63 0.73
C LEU A 246 -7.12 10.58 1.87
N ILE A 247 -8.06 10.16 2.70
CA ILE A 247 -8.65 10.98 3.77
C ILE A 247 -7.61 11.40 4.82
N GLU A 248 -6.64 10.52 5.11
CA GLU A 248 -5.53 10.80 6.02
C GLU A 248 -4.71 12.02 5.57
N ALA A 249 -4.49 12.16 4.27
CA ALA A 249 -3.76 13.31 3.73
C ALA A 249 -4.50 14.64 3.93
N TRP A 250 -5.82 14.64 3.78
CA TRP A 250 -6.64 15.84 4.04
C TRP A 250 -6.64 16.23 5.52
N PHE A 251 -6.72 15.25 6.42
CA PHE A 251 -6.59 15.48 7.87
C PHE A 251 -5.22 16.09 8.20
N ASN A 252 -4.13 15.46 7.71
CA ASN A 252 -2.77 15.93 7.95
C ASN A 252 -2.55 17.34 7.36
N ARG A 253 -3.13 17.63 6.20
CA ARG A 253 -3.07 18.95 5.58
C ARG A 253 -3.79 20.01 6.42
N ALA A 254 -4.98 19.71 6.92
CA ALA A 254 -5.73 20.64 7.77
C ALA A 254 -4.96 20.95 9.05
N LEU A 255 -4.41 19.93 9.71
CA LEU A 255 -3.61 20.07 10.92
C LEU A 255 -2.30 20.85 10.66
N ALA A 256 -1.66 20.62 9.53
CA ALA A 256 -0.44 21.32 9.13
C ALA A 256 -0.69 22.81 8.86
N ILE A 257 -1.76 23.13 8.11
CA ILE A 257 -2.16 24.52 7.84
C ILE A 257 -2.55 25.22 9.13
N GLU A 258 -3.29 24.58 10.02
CA GLU A 258 -3.65 25.13 11.33
C GLU A 258 -2.40 25.50 12.15
N GLY A 259 -1.41 24.60 12.23
CA GLY A 259 -0.17 24.84 12.97
C GLY A 259 0.77 25.86 12.32
N HIS A 260 0.74 25.96 10.98
CA HIS A 260 1.54 26.91 10.21
C HIS A 260 0.86 28.25 10.01
N ALA A 261 -0.49 28.32 10.17
CA ALA A 261 -1.31 29.38 9.65
C ALA A 261 -0.93 30.76 10.22
N SER A 262 -0.72 31.67 9.30
CA SER A 262 -0.78 33.11 9.50
C SER A 262 -2.23 33.65 9.52
N SER A 263 -3.21 32.83 9.14
CA SER A 263 -4.61 33.20 9.00
C SER A 263 -5.57 32.11 9.50
N ALA A 264 -6.46 32.47 10.42
CA ALA A 264 -7.53 31.57 10.88
C ALA A 264 -8.51 31.18 9.75
N ALA A 265 -8.60 31.99 8.70
CA ALA A 265 -9.46 31.71 7.53
C ALA A 265 -8.93 30.50 6.74
N ASP A 266 -7.60 30.41 6.55
CA ASP A 266 -6.97 29.31 5.83
C ASP A 266 -7.12 27.99 6.58
N ALA A 267 -6.92 28.00 7.91
CA ALA A 267 -7.15 26.85 8.77
C ALA A 267 -8.61 26.40 8.70
N SER A 268 -9.56 27.32 8.80
CA SER A 268 -10.99 27.00 8.71
C SER A 268 -11.36 26.43 7.35
N GLN A 269 -10.75 26.91 6.24
CA GLN A 269 -10.99 26.35 4.92
C GLN A 269 -10.43 24.92 4.82
N ALA A 270 -9.21 24.68 5.30
CA ALA A 270 -8.58 23.37 5.26
C ALA A 270 -9.41 22.32 6.05
N TRP A 271 -9.93 22.69 7.22
CA TRP A 271 -10.84 21.82 7.98
C TRP A 271 -12.16 21.57 7.26
N ARG A 272 -12.76 22.57 6.58
CA ARG A 272 -13.95 22.35 5.74
C ARG A 272 -13.67 21.39 4.60
N ASP A 273 -12.51 21.49 3.96
CA ASP A 273 -12.09 20.60 2.87
C ASP A 273 -11.96 19.15 3.34
N TYR A 274 -11.38 18.92 4.55
CA TYR A 274 -11.34 17.61 5.17
C TYR A 274 -12.76 17.11 5.53
N LEU A 275 -13.56 17.91 6.25
CA LEU A 275 -14.89 17.51 6.73
C LEU A 275 -15.89 17.26 5.58
N SER A 276 -15.67 17.83 4.40
CA SER A 276 -16.47 17.52 3.21
C SER A 276 -16.25 16.08 2.71
N ARG A 277 -15.14 15.43 3.10
CA ARG A 277 -14.76 14.09 2.71
C ARG A 277 -14.96 13.06 3.83
N ASP A 278 -14.82 13.49 5.06
CA ASP A 278 -15.02 12.68 6.27
C ASP A 278 -15.85 13.48 7.27
N ASN A 279 -17.16 13.27 7.28
CA ASN A 279 -18.10 14.01 8.12
C ASN A 279 -18.65 13.20 9.30
N SER A 280 -18.31 11.91 9.42
CA SER A 280 -18.95 11.00 10.36
C SER A 280 -17.99 10.17 11.22
N SER A 281 -16.72 10.08 10.83
CA SER A 281 -15.74 9.31 11.59
C SER A 281 -15.46 9.93 12.97
N PRO A 282 -14.90 9.17 13.91
CA PRO A 282 -14.41 9.73 15.16
C PRO A 282 -13.36 10.83 14.97
N TRP A 283 -12.54 10.76 13.91
CA TRP A 283 -11.58 11.79 13.54
C TRP A 283 -12.26 13.13 13.16
N ALA A 284 -13.37 13.05 12.41
CA ALA A 284 -14.15 14.23 12.04
C ALA A 284 -14.78 14.88 13.26
N ARG A 285 -15.31 14.09 14.18
CA ARG A 285 -15.95 14.60 15.41
C ARG A 285 -15.04 15.38 16.32
N GLU A 286 -13.72 15.08 16.31
CA GLU A 286 -12.71 15.83 17.08
C GLU A 286 -12.64 17.30 16.68
N HIS A 287 -12.92 17.61 15.40
CA HIS A 287 -12.82 18.96 14.84
C HIS A 287 -14.19 19.59 14.48
N GLN A 288 -15.30 18.92 14.79
CA GLN A 288 -16.65 19.45 14.63
C GLN A 288 -17.17 20.16 15.89
N GLN A 289 -16.49 20.02 17.01
CA GLN A 289 -16.88 20.70 18.25
C GLN A 289 -16.46 22.16 18.17
N PRO A 290 -17.39 23.11 18.52
CA PRO A 290 -17.15 24.54 18.47
C PRO A 290 -16.10 25.01 19.48
#